data_25d091c87a3f9278c7ce37b50972ae0d
#
_entry.id   25d091c87a3f9278c7ce37b50972ae0d
#
_cell.length_a   1.000
_cell.length_b   1.000
_cell.length_c   1.000
_cell.angle_alpha   90.00
_cell.angle_beta   90.00
_cell.angle_gamma   90.00
#
_symmetry.space_group_name_H-M   'P 1'
#
loop_
_entity.id
_entity.type
_entity.pdbx_description
1 polymer ?
#
loop_
_entity_poly.entity_id
_entity_poly.type
_entity_poly.pdbx_seq_one_letter_code
_entity_poly.pdbx_strand_id
1 'polypeptide(L)'
;MAKTYDTYKDCGIAWIGNIPSEWKTCRIKDTSLLYTGNSIKDEEKDFFQDMNEARPYIATKDIDATYMSANYNNGLYIKHTDCNFRIAPPSSTLMCIEGGSAGRKKAFIDREVSFVNKLCCFAPFEGVYGKYIYYFLCSPNFEDIFNSKITGLIGGVNIPTLKNIECLLPSISEQKAIATYLDKKCGEIDSLISLQEEMISELQAYKQSVITEAVTKGLDSNVPMKDSGVEWIGMIPEGWNVSSLKHIINGHLQYGANESGTLFEEGLPRYVRITDILDNKLREDIQKQSLTEEQASGFILQDKDILFARSGGTVGKSFIYRRKYGRCAFAGYLIKAAINQKNDADFIYYYTLSSSYDEWKKRIFIQATIQNIGADKYSLMEIPLPPLSEQQAIASYLDEKTSQIDSLIAIKQEKITELKDYKKSIIYEYVTGKKKV
;
A
#
# COMPACT_ATOMS: atom_id res chain seq x y z
N MET A 1 18.29 -24.96 -18.91
CA MET A 1 18.41 -25.49 -17.54
C MET A 1 19.40 -24.65 -16.77
N ALA A 2 19.14 -24.32 -15.49
CA ALA A 2 20.10 -23.61 -14.65
C ALA A 2 21.33 -24.52 -14.44
N LYS A 3 22.53 -23.94 -14.56
CA LYS A 3 23.77 -24.69 -14.32
C LYS A 3 23.94 -24.94 -12.82
N THR A 4 24.48 -26.08 -12.45
CA THR A 4 24.89 -26.44 -11.08
C THR A 4 26.40 -26.50 -10.99
N TYR A 5 26.94 -26.48 -9.78
CA TYR A 5 28.36 -26.69 -9.56
C TYR A 5 28.67 -28.20 -9.58
N ASP A 6 29.90 -28.55 -9.92
CA ASP A 6 30.29 -29.96 -10.05
C ASP A 6 30.35 -30.70 -8.69
N THR A 7 30.73 -29.97 -7.63
CA THR A 7 30.87 -30.53 -6.28
C THR A 7 30.36 -29.57 -5.22
N TYR A 8 29.82 -30.15 -4.16
CA TYR A 8 29.31 -29.44 -2.98
C TYR A 8 29.92 -29.98 -1.70
N LYS A 9 30.00 -29.15 -0.67
CA LYS A 9 30.36 -29.50 0.70
C LYS A 9 29.37 -28.92 1.69
N ASP A 10 29.21 -29.60 2.83
CA ASP A 10 28.48 -28.98 3.95
C ASP A 10 29.29 -27.79 4.48
N CYS A 11 28.67 -26.65 4.60
CA CYS A 11 29.32 -25.45 5.12
C CYS A 11 29.33 -25.38 6.66
N GLY A 12 28.64 -26.29 7.35
CA GLY A 12 28.47 -26.27 8.80
C GLY A 12 27.51 -25.20 9.32
N ILE A 13 26.86 -24.46 8.43
CA ILE A 13 25.89 -23.39 8.76
C ILE A 13 24.49 -23.93 8.47
N ALA A 14 23.72 -24.25 9.51
CA ALA A 14 22.44 -24.97 9.39
C ALA A 14 21.43 -24.31 8.43
N TRP A 15 21.39 -22.98 8.36
CA TRP A 15 20.47 -22.23 7.52
C TRP A 15 20.94 -22.07 6.05
N ILE A 16 22.19 -22.44 5.74
CA ILE A 16 22.75 -22.44 4.38
C ILE A 16 22.80 -23.87 3.81
N GLY A 17 23.30 -24.82 4.60
CA GLY A 17 23.51 -26.20 4.20
C GLY A 17 24.66 -26.35 3.20
N ASN A 18 24.49 -27.16 2.13
CA ASN A 18 25.54 -27.44 1.16
C ASN A 18 25.84 -26.23 0.25
N ILE A 19 27.13 -25.95 0.06
CA ILE A 19 27.67 -24.87 -0.79
C ILE A 19 28.67 -25.48 -1.80
N PRO A 20 28.99 -24.80 -2.91
CA PRO A 20 30.05 -25.23 -3.82
C PRO A 20 31.38 -25.47 -3.05
N SER A 21 32.08 -26.53 -3.38
CA SER A 21 33.29 -26.96 -2.63
C SER A 21 34.37 -25.88 -2.59
N GLU A 22 34.46 -25.02 -3.62
CA GLU A 22 35.43 -23.93 -3.72
C GLU A 22 35.07 -22.69 -2.89
N TRP A 23 33.80 -22.57 -2.46
CA TRP A 23 33.36 -21.40 -1.69
C TRP A 23 33.89 -21.47 -0.25
N LYS A 24 34.12 -20.26 0.31
CA LYS A 24 34.54 -20.09 1.71
C LYS A 24 33.40 -19.61 2.56
N THR A 25 33.35 -20.07 3.79
CA THR A 25 32.52 -19.46 4.85
C THR A 25 33.36 -18.44 5.60
N CYS A 26 32.77 -17.31 5.93
CA CYS A 26 33.38 -16.24 6.71
C CYS A 26 32.32 -15.53 7.54
N ARG A 27 32.67 -14.48 8.24
CA ARG A 27 31.71 -13.61 8.93
C ARG A 27 31.63 -12.27 8.23
N ILE A 28 30.53 -11.54 8.40
CA ILE A 28 30.36 -10.22 7.79
C ILE A 28 31.52 -9.29 8.10
N LYS A 29 32.09 -9.34 9.30
CA LYS A 29 33.28 -8.56 9.69
C LYS A 29 34.53 -8.82 8.82
N ASP A 30 34.58 -9.99 8.17
CA ASP A 30 35.70 -10.39 7.31
C ASP A 30 35.50 -9.88 5.86
N THR A 31 34.33 -9.34 5.54
CA THR A 31 33.96 -8.84 4.20
C THR A 31 33.81 -7.33 4.16
N SER A 32 33.43 -6.69 5.26
CA SER A 32 33.04 -5.28 5.28
C SER A 32 33.37 -4.60 6.60
N LEU A 33 33.70 -3.31 6.54
CA LEU A 33 33.71 -2.42 7.68
C LEU A 33 32.28 -1.97 8.00
N LEU A 34 31.83 -2.18 9.23
CA LEU A 34 30.49 -1.82 9.69
C LEU A 34 30.50 -0.65 10.65
N TYR A 35 29.69 0.36 10.36
CA TYR A 35 29.49 1.54 11.21
C TYR A 35 28.14 2.21 10.92
N THR A 36 27.63 2.98 11.90
CA THR A 36 26.41 3.79 11.73
C THR A 36 26.75 5.22 11.37
N GLY A 37 25.79 5.95 10.81
CA GLY A 37 25.92 7.36 10.49
C GLY A 37 25.66 8.30 11.69
N ASN A 38 25.32 9.55 11.38
CA ASN A 38 25.05 10.62 12.33
C ASN A 38 23.66 11.20 12.07
N SER A 39 22.93 11.56 13.13
CA SER A 39 21.63 12.21 13.02
C SER A 39 21.77 13.73 12.82
N ILE A 40 20.90 14.29 11.99
CA ILE A 40 20.62 15.73 11.92
C ILE A 40 19.42 15.99 12.84
N LYS A 41 19.50 17.00 13.71
CA LYS A 41 18.36 17.44 14.51
C LYS A 41 17.33 18.13 13.62
N ASP A 42 16.05 18.01 13.96
CA ASP A 42 14.98 18.60 13.15
C ASP A 42 15.13 20.12 12.98
N GLU A 43 15.60 20.80 14.01
CA GLU A 43 15.85 22.25 14.03
C GLU A 43 17.03 22.68 13.12
N GLU A 44 17.90 21.75 12.76
CA GLU A 44 19.13 22.01 11.97
C GLU A 44 18.95 21.68 10.49
N LYS A 45 17.83 21.06 10.08
CA LYS A 45 17.63 20.57 8.70
C LYS A 45 17.74 21.64 7.63
N ASP A 46 17.34 22.88 7.94
CA ASP A 46 17.39 23.99 7.00
C ASP A 46 18.83 24.38 6.62
N PHE A 47 19.82 24.08 7.47
CA PHE A 47 21.24 24.34 7.17
C PHE A 47 21.84 23.33 6.18
N PHE A 48 21.14 22.22 5.90
CA PHE A 48 21.63 21.11 5.09
C PHE A 48 20.89 21.00 3.74
N GLN A 49 20.36 22.10 3.19
CA GLN A 49 19.60 22.10 1.93
C GLN A 49 20.48 22.49 0.71
N ASP A 50 21.69 23.01 0.94
CA ASP A 50 22.57 23.44 -0.15
C ASP A 50 23.31 22.25 -0.78
N MET A 51 23.08 22.04 -2.09
CA MET A 51 23.68 20.95 -2.89
C MET A 51 25.12 21.24 -3.34
N ASN A 52 25.58 22.49 -3.30
CA ASN A 52 26.89 22.86 -3.85
C ASN A 52 28.02 22.24 -3.02
N GLU A 53 28.94 21.55 -3.69
CA GLU A 53 30.07 20.87 -3.04
C GLU A 53 29.66 19.99 -1.86
N ALA A 54 28.52 19.28 -2.02
CA ALA A 54 27.92 18.48 -0.96
C ALA A 54 27.54 17.07 -1.46
N ARG A 55 27.51 16.14 -0.52
CA ARG A 55 27.04 14.76 -0.75
C ARG A 55 25.62 14.58 -0.20
N PRO A 56 24.79 13.74 -0.80
CA PRO A 56 23.44 13.45 -0.28
C PRO A 56 23.50 12.90 1.14
N TYR A 57 22.50 13.25 1.97
CA TYR A 57 22.30 12.66 3.29
C TYR A 57 21.10 11.72 3.25
N ILE A 58 21.31 10.43 3.51
CA ILE A 58 20.30 9.38 3.42
C ILE A 58 19.73 9.07 4.80
N ALA A 59 18.45 9.31 4.98
CA ALA A 59 17.68 8.87 6.14
C ALA A 59 16.93 7.56 5.84
N THR A 60 16.39 6.91 6.87
CA THR A 60 15.65 5.65 6.72
C THR A 60 14.42 5.79 5.81
N LYS A 61 13.77 6.97 5.79
CA LYS A 61 12.63 7.24 4.90
C LYS A 61 13.01 7.27 3.42
N ASP A 62 14.26 7.59 3.11
CA ASP A 62 14.78 7.76 1.75
C ASP A 62 15.19 6.43 1.11
N ILE A 63 15.08 5.32 1.84
CA ILE A 63 15.29 3.96 1.30
C ILE A 63 13.92 3.33 1.03
N ASP A 64 13.68 2.97 -0.23
CA ASP A 64 12.52 2.20 -0.66
C ASP A 64 12.73 0.72 -0.31
N ALA A 65 11.75 0.11 0.38
CA ALA A 65 11.84 -1.29 0.80
C ALA A 65 11.47 -2.28 -0.33
N THR A 66 10.74 -1.85 -1.35
CA THR A 66 10.30 -2.69 -2.47
C THR A 66 11.38 -2.82 -3.52
N TYR A 67 11.91 -1.65 -3.94
CA TYR A 67 12.95 -1.57 -4.95
C TYR A 67 14.36 -1.63 -4.37
N MET A 68 14.48 -1.56 -3.03
CA MET A 68 15.76 -1.58 -2.31
C MET A 68 16.75 -0.53 -2.83
N SER A 69 16.25 0.67 -3.09
CA SER A 69 16.99 1.79 -3.67
C SER A 69 16.99 3.00 -2.72
N ALA A 70 17.99 3.87 -2.87
CA ALA A 70 18.10 5.12 -2.12
C ALA A 70 17.68 6.32 -2.97
N ASN A 71 16.88 7.23 -2.40
CA ASN A 71 16.58 8.52 -2.98
C ASN A 71 17.67 9.52 -2.60
N TYR A 72 18.48 9.92 -3.56
CA TYR A 72 19.55 10.90 -3.38
C TYR A 72 19.06 12.36 -3.46
N ASN A 73 17.85 12.59 -3.96
CA ASN A 73 17.27 13.91 -4.18
C ASN A 73 16.21 14.23 -3.11
N ASN A 74 16.53 14.02 -1.85
CA ASN A 74 15.62 14.17 -0.73
C ASN A 74 15.65 15.56 -0.05
N GLY A 75 16.45 16.48 -0.61
CA GLY A 75 16.58 17.87 -0.12
C GLY A 75 17.56 18.04 1.05
N LEU A 76 18.31 17.00 1.44
CA LEU A 76 19.31 17.08 2.51
C LEU A 76 20.71 16.70 2.00
N TYR A 77 21.67 17.58 2.23
CA TYR A 77 23.04 17.43 1.73
C TYR A 77 24.06 17.85 2.80
N ILE A 78 25.19 17.16 2.86
CA ILE A 78 26.30 17.46 3.77
C ILE A 78 27.49 17.95 2.94
N LYS A 79 28.04 19.11 3.29
CA LYS A 79 29.24 19.64 2.62
C LYS A 79 30.38 18.63 2.68
N HIS A 80 31.15 18.49 1.59
CA HIS A 80 32.31 17.59 1.57
C HIS A 80 33.36 17.93 2.63
N THR A 81 33.42 19.21 3.03
CA THR A 81 34.33 19.71 4.09
C THR A 81 33.85 19.39 5.51
N ASP A 82 32.59 18.98 5.70
CA ASP A 82 32.07 18.63 7.04
C ASP A 82 32.50 17.21 7.44
N CYS A 83 33.50 17.14 8.32
CA CYS A 83 34.04 15.89 8.85
C CYS A 83 33.24 15.32 10.04
N ASN A 84 32.21 16.01 10.52
CA ASN A 84 31.37 15.52 11.63
C ASN A 84 30.43 14.40 11.19
N PHE A 85 30.13 14.31 9.89
CA PHE A 85 29.27 13.29 9.35
C PHE A 85 30.06 12.15 8.73
N ARG A 86 29.77 10.94 9.16
CA ARG A 86 30.34 9.72 8.57
C ARG A 86 29.89 9.56 7.12
N ILE A 87 30.78 8.99 6.33
CA ILE A 87 30.63 8.81 4.91
C ILE A 87 30.45 7.33 4.61
N ALA A 88 29.48 6.98 3.78
CA ALA A 88 29.42 5.68 3.11
C ALA A 88 30.07 5.85 1.73
N PRO A 89 31.17 5.16 1.45
CA PRO A 89 31.82 5.22 0.14
C PRO A 89 30.98 4.51 -0.94
N PRO A 90 31.24 4.79 -2.23
CA PRO A 90 30.64 4.03 -3.33
C PRO A 90 30.87 2.52 -3.13
N SER A 91 29.96 1.70 -3.66
CA SER A 91 29.93 0.25 -3.51
C SER A 91 29.60 -0.29 -2.13
N SER A 92 29.18 0.58 -1.21
CA SER A 92 28.67 0.18 0.10
C SER A 92 27.18 -0.21 0.06
N THR A 93 26.74 -0.91 1.09
CA THR A 93 25.30 -1.13 1.35
C THR A 93 24.89 -0.37 2.62
N LEU A 94 23.83 0.41 2.54
CA LEU A 94 23.17 0.95 3.73
C LEU A 94 21.99 0.06 4.10
N MET A 95 21.88 -0.34 5.37
CA MET A 95 20.79 -1.17 5.89
C MET A 95 20.24 -0.58 7.19
N CYS A 96 18.92 -0.50 7.30
CA CYS A 96 18.26 -0.11 8.54
C CYS A 96 18.45 -1.22 9.59
N ILE A 97 18.97 -0.87 10.75
CA ILE A 97 19.28 -1.83 11.82
C ILE A 97 18.45 -1.62 13.09
N GLU A 98 17.59 -0.59 13.12
CA GLU A 98 16.81 -0.20 14.30
C GLU A 98 15.40 0.26 13.91
N GLY A 99 14.41 -0.08 14.75
CA GLY A 99 13.02 0.31 14.60
C GLY A 99 12.23 -0.55 13.64
N GLY A 100 10.99 -0.15 13.35
CA GLY A 100 10.02 -0.94 12.56
C GLY A 100 10.44 -1.29 11.14
N SER A 101 11.54 -0.71 10.62
CA SER A 101 12.10 -1.02 9.30
C SER A 101 13.43 -1.80 9.37
N ALA A 102 13.84 -2.21 10.56
CA ALA A 102 15.09 -2.96 10.76
C ALA A 102 15.11 -4.23 9.91
N GLY A 103 16.22 -4.48 9.23
CA GLY A 103 16.42 -5.60 8.31
C GLY A 103 15.68 -5.50 6.98
N ARG A 104 14.64 -4.65 6.84
CA ARG A 104 13.80 -4.57 5.64
C ARG A 104 14.26 -3.52 4.63
N LYS A 105 14.70 -2.36 5.10
CA LYS A 105 15.18 -1.29 4.22
C LYS A 105 16.68 -1.41 4.00
N LYS A 106 17.07 -1.66 2.76
CA LYS A 106 18.46 -1.80 2.31
C LYS A 106 18.62 -1.10 0.98
N ALA A 107 19.79 -0.49 0.75
CA ALA A 107 20.12 0.09 -0.54
C ALA A 107 21.62 -0.06 -0.85
N PHE A 108 21.93 -0.43 -2.09
CA PHE A 108 23.29 -0.33 -2.60
C PHE A 108 23.59 1.12 -2.94
N ILE A 109 24.78 1.61 -2.56
CA ILE A 109 25.21 3.00 -2.71
C ILE A 109 26.28 3.06 -3.79
N ASP A 110 25.99 3.78 -4.88
CA ASP A 110 26.85 3.94 -6.06
C ASP A 110 27.74 5.20 -6.02
N ARG A 111 27.52 6.05 -5.02
CA ARG A 111 28.23 7.32 -4.81
C ARG A 111 28.47 7.59 -3.33
N GLU A 112 29.29 8.55 -3.03
CA GLU A 112 29.54 8.98 -1.65
C GLU A 112 28.28 9.63 -1.05
N VAL A 113 27.88 9.19 0.15
CA VAL A 113 26.75 9.76 0.90
C VAL A 113 27.07 9.85 2.39
N SER A 114 26.41 10.78 3.09
CA SER A 114 26.26 10.71 4.54
C SER A 114 24.91 10.09 4.90
N PHE A 115 24.73 9.58 6.11
CA PHE A 115 23.54 8.82 6.45
C PHE A 115 23.22 8.88 7.94
N VAL A 116 21.97 8.57 8.26
CA VAL A 116 21.44 8.61 9.64
C VAL A 116 21.98 7.47 10.51
N ASN A 117 22.03 7.67 11.82
CA ASN A 117 22.52 6.70 12.80
C ASN A 117 21.73 5.37 12.85
N LYS A 118 20.46 5.35 12.39
CA LYS A 118 19.63 4.13 12.29
C LYS A 118 20.01 3.23 11.12
N LEU A 119 20.86 3.72 10.21
CA LEU A 119 21.41 2.95 9.11
C LEU A 119 22.82 2.47 9.48
N CYS A 120 23.13 1.23 9.12
CA CYS A 120 24.48 0.67 9.14
C CYS A 120 25.04 0.63 7.74
N CYS A 121 26.24 1.18 7.57
CA CYS A 121 27.01 1.03 6.35
C CYS A 121 27.81 -0.27 6.40
N PHE A 122 27.76 -1.03 5.31
CA PHE A 122 28.62 -2.19 5.03
C PHE A 122 29.57 -1.77 3.91
N ALA A 123 30.71 -1.21 4.28
CA ALA A 123 31.74 -0.79 3.33
C ALA A 123 32.65 -1.99 3.02
N PRO A 124 32.68 -2.49 1.76
CA PRO A 124 33.41 -3.73 1.42
C PRO A 124 34.91 -3.51 1.55
N PHE A 125 35.64 -4.55 1.99
CA PHE A 125 37.10 -4.58 1.97
C PHE A 125 37.63 -4.84 0.57
N GLU A 126 38.92 -4.58 0.36
CA GLU A 126 39.62 -4.93 -0.86
C GLU A 126 39.49 -6.46 -1.15
N GLY A 127 39.22 -6.82 -2.39
CA GLY A 127 38.96 -8.22 -2.78
C GLY A 127 37.55 -8.70 -2.56
N VAL A 128 36.64 -7.86 -2.02
CA VAL A 128 35.21 -8.16 -1.86
C VAL A 128 34.39 -7.24 -2.79
N TYR A 129 33.51 -7.85 -3.56
CA TYR A 129 32.61 -7.08 -4.46
C TYR A 129 31.38 -6.61 -3.69
N GLY A 130 31.25 -5.31 -3.42
CA GLY A 130 30.23 -4.74 -2.57
C GLY A 130 28.79 -5.10 -2.99
N LYS A 131 28.55 -5.20 -4.32
CA LYS A 131 27.24 -5.58 -4.83
C LYS A 131 26.86 -7.04 -4.57
N TYR A 132 27.84 -7.95 -4.46
CA TYR A 132 27.61 -9.30 -3.99
C TYR A 132 27.15 -9.31 -2.53
N ILE A 133 27.83 -8.52 -1.68
CA ILE A 133 27.42 -8.36 -0.28
C ILE A 133 26.02 -7.78 -0.17
N TYR A 134 25.67 -6.78 -0.99
CA TYR A 134 24.32 -6.25 -1.06
C TYR A 134 23.29 -7.35 -1.35
N TYR A 135 23.50 -8.18 -2.36
CA TYR A 135 22.59 -9.28 -2.67
C TYR A 135 22.54 -10.35 -1.57
N PHE A 136 23.67 -10.65 -0.93
CA PHE A 136 23.69 -11.52 0.24
C PHE A 136 22.82 -10.98 1.37
N LEU A 137 22.92 -9.69 1.67
CA LEU A 137 22.08 -9.01 2.68
C LEU A 137 20.59 -8.93 2.27
N CYS A 138 20.29 -9.01 0.98
CA CYS A 138 18.92 -9.06 0.43
C CYS A 138 18.33 -10.48 0.40
N SER A 139 19.10 -11.50 0.73
CA SER A 139 18.61 -12.88 0.70
C SER A 139 17.63 -13.15 1.84
N PRO A 140 16.61 -14.01 1.62
CA PRO A 140 15.66 -14.40 2.67
C PRO A 140 16.34 -14.99 3.91
N ASN A 141 17.36 -15.80 3.71
CA ASN A 141 18.10 -16.43 4.81
C ASN A 141 18.79 -15.40 5.70
N PHE A 142 19.41 -14.39 5.12
CA PHE A 142 19.97 -13.29 5.92
C PHE A 142 18.87 -12.54 6.68
N GLU A 143 17.73 -12.32 6.05
CA GLU A 143 16.58 -11.65 6.68
C GLU A 143 16.05 -12.45 7.88
N ASP A 144 15.92 -13.77 7.75
CA ASP A 144 15.50 -14.67 8.84
C ASP A 144 16.50 -14.63 10.01
N ILE A 145 17.81 -14.73 9.72
CA ILE A 145 18.85 -14.63 10.74
C ILE A 145 18.85 -13.26 11.39
N PHE A 146 18.75 -12.20 10.63
CA PHE A 146 18.67 -10.84 11.16
C PHE A 146 17.48 -10.69 12.12
N ASN A 147 16.29 -11.15 11.70
CA ASN A 147 15.06 -11.10 12.49
C ASN A 147 15.19 -11.92 13.78
N SER A 148 15.85 -13.06 13.74
CA SER A 148 16.13 -13.88 14.94
C SER A 148 17.06 -13.21 15.97
N LYS A 149 17.79 -12.18 15.56
CA LYS A 149 18.73 -11.41 16.41
C LYS A 149 18.17 -10.08 16.88
N ILE A 150 16.94 -9.73 16.47
CA ILE A 150 16.29 -8.49 16.93
C ILE A 150 16.08 -8.54 18.46
N THR A 151 16.52 -7.50 19.13
CA THR A 151 16.38 -7.35 20.59
C THR A 151 15.96 -5.92 20.95
N GLY A 152 15.51 -5.72 22.19
CA GLY A 152 15.13 -4.41 22.74
C GLY A 152 13.69 -3.98 22.42
N LEU A 153 13.19 -2.98 23.16
CA LEU A 153 11.81 -2.47 23.05
C LEU A 153 11.53 -1.81 21.68
N ILE A 154 12.52 -1.16 21.08
CA ILE A 154 12.39 -0.49 19.78
C ILE A 154 12.60 -1.48 18.62
N GLY A 155 13.17 -2.65 18.91
CA GLY A 155 13.56 -3.67 17.93
C GLY A 155 14.77 -3.25 17.11
N GLY A 156 15.88 -4.00 17.22
CA GLY A 156 17.08 -3.73 16.43
C GLY A 156 18.18 -4.76 16.63
N VAL A 157 19.21 -4.69 15.79
CA VAL A 157 20.40 -5.55 15.86
C VAL A 157 21.65 -4.66 15.93
N ASN A 158 22.46 -4.82 16.97
CA ASN A 158 23.68 -4.04 17.13
C ASN A 158 24.82 -4.49 16.20
N ILE A 159 25.80 -3.61 15.98
CA ILE A 159 26.95 -3.86 15.11
C ILE A 159 27.77 -5.11 15.54
N PRO A 160 28.09 -5.32 16.85
CA PRO A 160 28.80 -6.54 17.26
C PRO A 160 28.10 -7.83 16.86
N THR A 161 26.76 -7.89 16.96
CA THR A 161 25.96 -9.03 16.53
C THR A 161 26.02 -9.20 15.01
N LEU A 162 25.81 -8.10 14.23
CA LEU A 162 25.90 -8.13 12.77
C LEU A 162 27.25 -8.61 12.27
N LYS A 163 28.35 -8.14 12.88
CA LYS A 163 29.71 -8.53 12.53
C LYS A 163 29.95 -10.03 12.60
N ASN A 164 29.22 -10.73 13.46
CA ASN A 164 29.38 -12.16 13.70
C ASN A 164 28.40 -13.04 12.91
N ILE A 165 27.50 -12.46 12.11
CA ILE A 165 26.66 -13.25 11.18
C ILE A 165 27.57 -13.87 10.14
N GLU A 166 27.36 -15.16 9.90
CA GLU A 166 28.09 -15.94 8.92
C GLU A 166 27.62 -15.61 7.50
N CYS A 167 28.56 -15.60 6.56
CA CYS A 167 28.30 -15.34 5.15
C CYS A 167 29.18 -16.22 4.25
N LEU A 168 28.88 -16.22 2.97
CA LEU A 168 29.58 -16.98 1.95
C LEU A 168 30.42 -16.05 1.10
N LEU A 169 31.61 -16.50 0.75
CA LEU A 169 32.56 -15.71 -0.06
C LEU A 169 33.10 -16.59 -1.22
N PRO A 170 32.49 -16.49 -2.41
CA PRO A 170 33.07 -17.06 -3.64
C PRO A 170 34.31 -16.29 -4.09
N SER A 171 34.96 -16.73 -5.16
CA SER A 171 36.03 -15.95 -5.80
C SER A 171 35.51 -14.58 -6.28
N ILE A 172 36.39 -13.58 -6.36
CA ILE A 172 35.99 -12.22 -6.77
C ILE A 172 35.38 -12.19 -8.19
N SER A 173 35.84 -13.03 -9.09
CA SER A 173 35.27 -13.18 -10.43
C SER A 173 33.85 -13.72 -10.39
N GLU A 174 33.58 -14.66 -9.51
CA GLU A 174 32.28 -15.27 -9.33
C GLU A 174 31.32 -14.33 -8.58
N GLN A 175 31.79 -13.60 -7.55
CA GLN A 175 31.01 -12.52 -6.91
C GLN A 175 30.49 -11.50 -7.95
N LYS A 176 31.36 -11.07 -8.86
CA LYS A 176 31.00 -10.15 -9.95
C LYS A 176 29.98 -10.77 -10.91
N ALA A 177 30.20 -12.04 -11.32
CA ALA A 177 29.28 -12.75 -12.22
C ALA A 177 27.89 -12.87 -11.60
N ILE A 178 27.81 -13.31 -10.34
CA ILE A 178 26.54 -13.44 -9.59
C ILE A 178 25.84 -12.08 -9.49
N ALA A 179 26.55 -11.05 -9.07
CA ALA A 179 25.94 -9.74 -8.90
C ALA A 179 25.46 -9.16 -10.24
N THR A 180 26.23 -9.28 -11.32
CA THR A 180 25.81 -8.83 -12.66
C THR A 180 24.58 -9.57 -13.16
N TYR A 181 24.52 -10.88 -12.94
CA TYR A 181 23.34 -11.67 -13.28
C TYR A 181 22.11 -11.25 -12.48
N LEU A 182 22.27 -11.08 -11.16
CA LEU A 182 21.19 -10.66 -10.28
C LEU A 182 20.73 -9.23 -10.59
N ASP A 183 21.63 -8.30 -10.91
CA ASP A 183 21.27 -6.95 -11.36
C ASP A 183 20.33 -6.99 -12.55
N LYS A 184 20.71 -7.77 -13.57
CA LYS A 184 19.89 -7.94 -14.76
C LYS A 184 18.52 -8.56 -14.42
N LYS A 185 18.51 -9.66 -13.68
CA LYS A 185 17.28 -10.42 -13.39
C LYS A 185 16.36 -9.68 -12.42
N CYS A 186 16.90 -9.09 -11.38
CA CYS A 186 16.09 -8.28 -10.45
C CYS A 186 15.55 -7.04 -11.15
N GLY A 187 16.33 -6.36 -11.99
CA GLY A 187 15.86 -5.23 -12.79
C GLY A 187 14.72 -5.60 -13.76
N GLU A 188 14.82 -6.75 -14.44
CA GLU A 188 13.73 -7.27 -15.28
C GLU A 188 12.46 -7.51 -14.45
N ILE A 189 12.59 -8.11 -13.26
CA ILE A 189 11.46 -8.37 -12.36
C ILE A 189 10.86 -7.07 -11.81
N ASP A 190 11.70 -6.11 -11.40
CA ASP A 190 11.23 -4.81 -10.89
C ASP A 190 10.46 -4.03 -11.97
N SER A 191 10.92 -4.10 -13.23
CA SER A 191 10.20 -3.53 -14.36
C SER A 191 8.83 -4.19 -14.57
N LEU A 192 8.74 -5.51 -14.42
CA LEU A 192 7.46 -6.23 -14.51
C LEU A 192 6.52 -5.87 -13.35
N ILE A 193 7.04 -5.71 -12.13
CA ILE A 193 6.24 -5.27 -10.97
C ILE A 193 5.67 -3.87 -11.23
N SER A 194 6.52 -2.92 -11.65
CA SER A 194 6.09 -1.56 -11.97
C SER A 194 5.01 -1.53 -13.04
N LEU A 195 5.15 -2.35 -14.09
CA LEU A 195 4.13 -2.47 -15.12
C LEU A 195 2.80 -3.02 -14.58
N GLN A 196 2.82 -4.01 -13.68
CA GLN A 196 1.59 -4.51 -13.06
C GLN A 196 0.93 -3.44 -12.16
N GLU A 197 1.72 -2.65 -11.42
CA GLU A 197 1.22 -1.55 -10.58
C GLU A 197 0.57 -0.45 -11.44
N GLU A 198 1.17 -0.09 -12.58
CA GLU A 198 0.60 0.84 -13.56
C GLU A 198 -0.72 0.32 -14.13
N MET A 199 -0.77 -0.94 -14.56
CA MET A 199 -2.00 -1.58 -15.06
C MET A 199 -3.11 -1.61 -14.01
N ILE A 200 -2.81 -1.80 -12.72
CA ILE A 200 -3.79 -1.72 -11.64
C ILE A 200 -4.35 -0.30 -11.55
N SER A 201 -3.49 0.72 -11.60
CA SER A 201 -3.91 2.13 -11.58
C SER A 201 -4.83 2.47 -12.77
N GLU A 202 -4.48 2.01 -13.97
CA GLU A 202 -5.31 2.19 -15.17
C GLU A 202 -6.67 1.48 -15.05
N LEU A 203 -6.69 0.25 -14.53
CA LEU A 203 -7.94 -0.48 -14.30
C LEU A 203 -8.83 0.22 -13.28
N GLN A 204 -8.27 0.81 -12.22
CA GLN A 204 -9.02 1.60 -11.25
C GLN A 204 -9.61 2.87 -11.88
N ALA A 205 -8.82 3.58 -12.69
CA ALA A 205 -9.29 4.75 -13.42
C ALA A 205 -10.38 4.38 -14.44
N TYR A 206 -10.22 3.27 -15.15
CA TYR A 206 -11.21 2.75 -16.07
C TYR A 206 -12.51 2.37 -15.35
N LYS A 207 -12.43 1.69 -14.21
CA LYS A 207 -13.59 1.37 -13.35
C LYS A 207 -14.36 2.63 -12.97
N GLN A 208 -13.65 3.66 -12.54
CA GLN A 208 -14.23 4.96 -12.18
C GLN A 208 -14.94 5.61 -13.38
N SER A 209 -14.33 5.57 -14.57
CA SER A 209 -14.91 6.12 -15.81
C SER A 209 -16.19 5.36 -16.21
N VAL A 210 -16.15 4.03 -16.21
CA VAL A 210 -17.32 3.18 -16.55
C VAL A 210 -18.49 3.46 -15.60
N ILE A 211 -18.21 3.56 -14.29
CA ILE A 211 -19.25 3.88 -13.31
C ILE A 211 -19.84 5.27 -13.63
N THR A 212 -18.98 6.28 -13.77
CA THR A 212 -19.44 7.66 -13.99
C THR A 212 -20.27 7.78 -15.27
N GLU A 213 -19.79 7.19 -16.35
CA GLU A 213 -20.51 7.24 -17.64
C GLU A 213 -21.88 6.57 -17.56
N ALA A 214 -21.95 5.37 -16.98
CA ALA A 214 -23.21 4.65 -16.87
C ALA A 214 -24.24 5.36 -15.99
N VAL A 215 -23.80 5.95 -14.84
CA VAL A 215 -24.75 6.62 -13.93
C VAL A 215 -25.10 8.07 -14.34
N THR A 216 -24.41 8.66 -15.32
CA THR A 216 -24.71 10.02 -15.80
C THR A 216 -25.21 10.07 -17.23
N LYS A 217 -24.83 9.11 -18.09
CA LYS A 217 -25.17 9.10 -19.52
C LYS A 217 -25.98 7.88 -19.96
N GLY A 218 -26.14 6.87 -19.07
CA GLY A 218 -26.82 5.61 -19.40
C GLY A 218 -25.95 4.64 -20.18
N LEU A 219 -26.58 3.59 -20.73
CA LEU A 219 -25.91 2.53 -21.48
C LEU A 219 -25.98 2.70 -22.99
N ASP A 220 -26.88 3.53 -23.49
CA ASP A 220 -27.04 3.81 -24.93
C ASP A 220 -26.43 5.16 -25.27
N SER A 221 -25.35 5.14 -26.06
CA SER A 221 -24.63 6.36 -26.47
C SER A 221 -25.36 7.20 -27.53
N ASN A 222 -26.46 6.68 -28.11
CA ASN A 222 -27.18 7.35 -29.21
C ASN A 222 -28.39 8.16 -28.74
N VAL A 223 -28.67 8.19 -27.44
CA VAL A 223 -29.82 8.94 -26.91
C VAL A 223 -29.51 10.47 -26.94
N PRO A 224 -30.51 11.29 -27.23
CA PRO A 224 -30.38 12.74 -27.12
C PRO A 224 -30.05 13.15 -25.69
N MET A 225 -29.17 14.14 -25.55
CA MET A 225 -28.67 14.60 -24.28
C MET A 225 -29.17 16.01 -23.98
N LYS A 226 -29.40 16.33 -22.70
CA LYS A 226 -29.72 17.66 -22.20
C LYS A 226 -28.80 18.05 -21.05
N ASP A 227 -28.65 19.35 -20.81
CA ASP A 227 -27.99 19.84 -19.61
C ASP A 227 -28.82 19.48 -18.37
N SER A 228 -28.19 18.87 -17.37
CA SER A 228 -28.83 18.54 -16.09
C SER A 228 -29.17 19.77 -15.24
N GLY A 229 -28.58 20.90 -15.54
CA GLY A 229 -28.62 22.12 -14.70
C GLY A 229 -27.72 22.03 -13.46
N VAL A 230 -26.92 20.95 -13.33
CA VAL A 230 -26.02 20.69 -12.21
C VAL A 230 -24.60 20.51 -12.74
N GLU A 231 -23.71 21.45 -12.41
CA GLU A 231 -22.37 21.54 -13.01
C GLU A 231 -21.53 20.27 -12.90
N TRP A 232 -21.55 19.59 -11.73
CA TRP A 232 -20.78 18.33 -11.52
C TRP A 232 -21.43 17.09 -12.12
N ILE A 233 -22.67 17.16 -12.57
CA ILE A 233 -23.33 16.09 -13.32
C ILE A 233 -23.14 16.29 -14.83
N GLY A 234 -23.31 17.53 -15.31
CA GLY A 234 -23.20 17.90 -16.71
C GLY A 234 -24.37 17.41 -17.54
N MET A 235 -24.08 16.83 -18.70
CA MET A 235 -25.09 16.34 -19.65
C MET A 235 -25.64 14.97 -19.22
N ILE A 236 -26.99 14.84 -19.31
CA ILE A 236 -27.74 13.61 -19.04
C ILE A 236 -28.68 13.28 -20.20
N PRO A 237 -29.16 12.03 -20.38
CA PRO A 237 -30.19 11.70 -21.36
C PRO A 237 -31.46 12.54 -21.19
N GLU A 238 -32.09 12.95 -22.29
CA GLU A 238 -33.30 13.81 -22.25
C GLU A 238 -34.42 13.22 -21.40
N GLY A 239 -34.57 11.88 -21.40
CA GLY A 239 -35.57 11.15 -20.61
C GLY A 239 -35.30 11.11 -19.10
N TRP A 240 -34.12 11.57 -18.63
CA TRP A 240 -33.77 11.53 -17.22
C TRP A 240 -34.16 12.83 -16.50
N ASN A 241 -34.35 12.71 -15.17
CA ASN A 241 -34.55 13.85 -14.28
C ASN A 241 -33.41 13.94 -13.27
N VAL A 242 -33.25 15.11 -12.64
CA VAL A 242 -32.38 15.29 -11.49
C VAL A 242 -33.23 15.42 -10.24
N SER A 243 -32.86 14.76 -9.17
CA SER A 243 -33.56 14.83 -7.89
C SER A 243 -32.59 14.86 -6.72
N SER A 244 -32.96 15.56 -5.65
CA SER A 244 -32.17 15.54 -4.41
C SER A 244 -32.41 14.22 -3.65
N LEU A 245 -31.38 13.74 -2.93
CA LEU A 245 -31.43 12.49 -2.16
C LEU A 245 -32.64 12.45 -1.22
N LYS A 246 -33.01 13.55 -0.58
CA LYS A 246 -34.17 13.63 0.33
C LYS A 246 -35.50 13.19 -0.32
N HIS A 247 -35.65 13.27 -1.64
CA HIS A 247 -36.89 12.92 -2.35
C HIS A 247 -36.94 11.45 -2.79
N ILE A 248 -35.82 10.75 -2.70
CA ILE A 248 -35.70 9.36 -3.14
C ILE A 248 -35.46 8.37 -2.00
N ILE A 249 -35.51 8.84 -0.74
CA ILE A 249 -35.41 8.01 0.46
C ILE A 249 -36.76 7.83 1.15
N ASN A 250 -36.87 6.80 2.00
CA ASN A 250 -37.96 6.61 2.93
C ASN A 250 -37.69 7.44 4.19
N GLY A 251 -38.59 8.40 4.46
CA GLY A 251 -38.45 9.25 5.65
C GLY A 251 -37.33 10.28 5.52
N HIS A 252 -36.32 10.18 6.37
CA HIS A 252 -35.18 11.11 6.43
C HIS A 252 -33.87 10.36 6.67
N LEU A 253 -32.74 11.03 6.40
CA LEU A 253 -31.42 10.49 6.70
C LEU A 253 -31.24 10.33 8.20
N GLN A 254 -30.72 9.20 8.63
CA GLN A 254 -30.61 8.82 10.04
C GLN A 254 -29.13 8.71 10.45
N TYR A 255 -28.77 9.38 11.54
CA TYR A 255 -27.50 9.13 12.22
C TYR A 255 -27.53 7.79 12.96
N GLY A 256 -26.39 7.12 13.05
CA GLY A 256 -26.29 5.86 13.80
C GLY A 256 -26.24 6.02 15.31
N ALA A 257 -26.10 4.89 15.99
CA ALA A 257 -26.00 4.84 17.44
C ALA A 257 -24.74 5.57 17.94
N ASN A 258 -24.88 6.34 19.00
CA ASN A 258 -23.76 7.01 19.66
C ASN A 258 -23.39 6.24 20.94
N GLU A 259 -23.08 4.96 20.77
CA GLU A 259 -22.84 4.00 21.83
C GLU A 259 -21.40 3.51 21.83
N SER A 260 -20.95 3.01 22.98
CA SER A 260 -19.71 2.26 23.09
C SER A 260 -19.99 0.79 22.82
N GLY A 261 -19.44 0.24 21.73
CA GLY A 261 -19.57 -1.17 21.42
C GLY A 261 -18.81 -2.05 22.42
N THR A 262 -19.31 -3.24 22.66
CA THR A 262 -18.63 -4.32 23.40
C THR A 262 -17.88 -5.24 22.45
N LEU A 263 -17.12 -6.20 22.99
CA LEU A 263 -16.53 -7.27 22.18
C LEU A 263 -17.63 -8.00 21.41
N PHE A 264 -17.32 -8.43 20.20
CA PHE A 264 -18.29 -9.14 19.35
C PHE A 264 -18.79 -10.40 20.04
N GLU A 265 -20.11 -10.52 20.09
CA GLU A 265 -20.84 -11.67 20.65
C GLU A 265 -21.80 -12.20 19.59
N GLU A 266 -21.76 -13.52 19.35
CA GLU A 266 -22.66 -14.18 18.41
C GLU A 266 -24.12 -14.08 18.90
N GLY A 267 -25.03 -13.72 18.00
CA GLY A 267 -26.45 -13.49 18.33
C GLY A 267 -26.79 -12.02 18.55
N LEU A 268 -25.85 -11.18 18.96
CA LEU A 268 -26.03 -9.74 19.07
C LEU A 268 -25.74 -9.02 17.73
N PRO A 269 -26.37 -7.84 17.47
CA PRO A 269 -26.08 -7.06 16.29
C PRO A 269 -24.61 -6.61 16.23
N ARG A 270 -23.94 -6.86 15.08
CA ARG A 270 -22.60 -6.32 14.82
C ARG A 270 -22.66 -4.79 14.74
N TYR A 271 -21.83 -4.11 15.50
CA TYR A 271 -21.73 -2.65 15.50
C TYR A 271 -20.77 -2.19 14.41
N VAL A 272 -21.29 -1.66 13.31
CA VAL A 272 -20.52 -1.22 12.14
C VAL A 272 -20.05 0.22 12.33
N ARG A 273 -18.74 0.39 12.43
CA ARG A 273 -18.07 1.69 12.52
C ARG A 273 -17.45 2.05 11.16
N ILE A 274 -17.06 3.30 11.02
CA ILE A 274 -16.37 3.80 9.81
C ILE A 274 -15.06 3.03 9.53
N THR A 275 -14.35 2.61 10.57
CA THR A 275 -13.11 1.83 10.50
C THR A 275 -13.33 0.37 10.07
N ASP A 276 -14.55 -0.11 10.16
CA ASP A 276 -14.90 -1.48 9.79
C ASP A 276 -15.18 -1.62 8.28
N ILE A 277 -15.18 -0.50 7.55
CA ILE A 277 -15.45 -0.44 6.11
C ILE A 277 -14.14 -0.16 5.36
N LEU A 278 -13.75 -1.06 4.47
CA LEU A 278 -12.61 -0.91 3.57
C LEU A 278 -12.98 -1.43 2.19
N ASP A 279 -12.64 -0.68 1.14
CA ASP A 279 -12.88 -1.04 -0.26
C ASP A 279 -14.32 -1.51 -0.53
N ASN A 280 -15.29 -0.78 0.02
CA ASN A 280 -16.71 -1.04 -0.08
C ASN A 280 -17.17 -2.39 0.51
N LYS A 281 -16.40 -2.95 1.42
CA LYS A 281 -16.70 -4.22 2.12
C LYS A 281 -16.54 -4.05 3.63
N LEU A 282 -17.27 -4.85 4.40
CA LEU A 282 -16.99 -4.96 5.83
C LEU A 282 -15.75 -5.84 6.04
N ARG A 283 -14.85 -5.33 6.84
CA ARG A 283 -13.61 -6.03 7.22
C ARG A 283 -13.92 -7.18 8.16
N GLU A 284 -13.29 -8.32 7.89
CA GLU A 284 -13.34 -9.51 8.75
C GLU A 284 -12.04 -9.70 9.57
N ASP A 285 -10.97 -8.99 9.20
CA ASP A 285 -9.62 -9.07 9.76
C ASP A 285 -9.38 -8.15 10.96
N ILE A 286 -10.45 -7.52 11.48
CA ILE A 286 -10.39 -6.60 12.62
C ILE A 286 -11.20 -7.11 13.81
N GLN A 287 -10.94 -6.54 14.97
CA GLN A 287 -11.75 -6.79 16.15
C GLN A 287 -13.14 -6.20 15.98
N LYS A 288 -14.12 -7.06 15.69
CA LYS A 288 -15.53 -6.72 15.59
C LYS A 288 -16.07 -6.27 16.94
N GLN A 289 -17.15 -5.51 16.91
CA GLN A 289 -17.90 -5.10 18.10
C GLN A 289 -19.39 -5.44 17.93
N SER A 290 -20.08 -5.57 19.05
CA SER A 290 -21.54 -5.72 19.11
C SER A 290 -22.17 -4.61 19.94
N LEU A 291 -23.47 -4.40 19.72
CA LEU A 291 -24.35 -3.67 20.62
C LEU A 291 -25.35 -4.64 21.26
N THR A 292 -25.82 -4.31 22.44
CA THR A 292 -26.97 -5.00 23.05
C THR A 292 -28.23 -4.76 22.21
N GLU A 293 -29.26 -5.57 22.38
CA GLU A 293 -30.54 -5.39 21.67
C GLU A 293 -31.17 -4.02 21.94
N GLU A 294 -31.04 -3.53 23.16
CA GLU A 294 -31.55 -2.22 23.57
C GLU A 294 -30.78 -1.07 22.86
N GLN A 295 -29.46 -1.13 22.90
CA GLN A 295 -28.60 -0.13 22.22
C GLN A 295 -28.76 -0.13 20.70
N ALA A 296 -28.98 -1.29 20.10
CA ALA A 296 -29.16 -1.44 18.67
C ALA A 296 -30.57 -1.08 18.19
N SER A 297 -31.52 -0.92 19.12
CA SER A 297 -32.91 -0.60 18.81
C SER A 297 -32.99 0.71 17.99
N GLY A 298 -33.64 0.62 16.84
CA GLY A 298 -33.75 1.74 15.90
C GLY A 298 -32.55 1.96 14.95
N PHE A 299 -31.44 1.22 15.15
CA PHE A 299 -30.22 1.35 14.32
C PHE A 299 -29.89 0.10 13.49
N ILE A 300 -30.78 -0.88 13.47
CA ILE A 300 -30.62 -2.10 12.68
C ILE A 300 -30.71 -1.75 11.19
N LEU A 301 -29.70 -2.22 10.42
CA LEU A 301 -29.65 -2.07 8.99
C LEU A 301 -30.57 -3.03 8.27
N GLN A 302 -31.19 -2.54 7.21
CA GLN A 302 -31.96 -3.34 6.25
C GLN A 302 -31.15 -3.54 4.99
N ASP A 303 -31.46 -4.63 4.26
CA ASP A 303 -30.77 -4.91 2.99
C ASP A 303 -30.87 -3.72 2.03
N LYS A 304 -29.72 -3.35 1.42
CA LYS A 304 -29.57 -2.20 0.53
C LYS A 304 -29.64 -0.81 1.21
N ASP A 305 -29.61 -0.72 2.54
CA ASP A 305 -29.38 0.59 3.19
C ASP A 305 -27.99 1.13 2.79
N ILE A 306 -27.93 2.40 2.39
CA ILE A 306 -26.68 3.08 2.03
C ILE A 306 -26.21 3.87 3.24
N LEU A 307 -24.95 3.66 3.63
CA LEU A 307 -24.28 4.39 4.70
C LEU A 307 -23.28 5.38 4.13
N PHE A 308 -23.26 6.59 4.67
CA PHE A 308 -22.33 7.67 4.33
C PHE A 308 -21.46 8.00 5.54
N ALA A 309 -20.16 8.07 5.34
CA ALA A 309 -19.21 8.56 6.34
C ALA A 309 -19.29 10.07 6.48
N ARG A 310 -19.57 10.58 7.71
CA ARG A 310 -19.76 12.03 7.92
C ARG A 310 -18.49 12.80 8.26
N SER A 311 -17.47 12.15 8.81
CA SER A 311 -16.27 12.83 9.33
C SER A 311 -15.01 11.98 9.28
N GLY A 312 -13.85 12.62 9.54
CA GLY A 312 -12.55 11.95 9.58
C GLY A 312 -11.95 11.70 8.20
N GLY A 313 -10.87 10.96 8.12
CA GLY A 313 -10.13 10.68 6.87
C GLY A 313 -10.91 9.89 5.81
N THR A 314 -12.11 9.41 6.14
CA THR A 314 -13.00 8.67 5.24
C THR A 314 -14.28 9.42 4.92
N VAL A 315 -14.37 10.71 5.29
CA VAL A 315 -15.54 11.54 5.04
C VAL A 315 -15.97 11.49 3.56
N GLY A 316 -17.26 11.33 3.32
CA GLY A 316 -17.81 11.19 1.98
C GLY A 316 -17.70 9.79 1.37
N LYS A 317 -17.04 8.83 2.01
CA LYS A 317 -17.13 7.43 1.55
C LYS A 317 -18.54 6.88 1.83
N SER A 318 -19.02 6.04 0.92
CA SER A 318 -20.29 5.34 1.01
C SER A 318 -20.11 3.83 1.11
N PHE A 319 -21.11 3.17 1.64
CA PHE A 319 -21.15 1.71 1.76
C PHE A 319 -22.61 1.26 1.64
N ILE A 320 -22.87 0.23 0.85
CA ILE A 320 -24.20 -0.38 0.77
C ILE A 320 -24.23 -1.65 1.62
N TYR A 321 -25.14 -1.69 2.59
CA TYR A 321 -25.29 -2.85 3.44
C TYR A 321 -25.97 -3.99 2.67
N ARG A 322 -25.50 -5.21 2.89
CA ARG A 322 -26.06 -6.44 2.33
C ARG A 322 -26.37 -7.41 3.45
N ARG A 323 -27.50 -8.09 3.34
CA ARG A 323 -27.94 -9.09 4.35
C ARG A 323 -26.92 -10.20 4.61
N LYS A 324 -26.03 -10.49 3.65
CA LYS A 324 -24.92 -11.46 3.81
C LYS A 324 -23.94 -11.12 4.94
N TYR A 325 -23.90 -9.87 5.40
CA TYR A 325 -23.06 -9.44 6.52
C TYR A 325 -23.64 -9.76 7.91
N GLY A 326 -24.80 -10.41 7.95
CA GLY A 326 -25.53 -10.70 9.17
C GLY A 326 -26.24 -9.48 9.73
N ARG A 327 -26.79 -9.59 10.94
CA ARG A 327 -27.52 -8.52 11.59
C ARG A 327 -26.55 -7.44 12.09
N CYS A 328 -26.71 -6.23 11.60
CA CYS A 328 -25.82 -5.10 11.87
C CYS A 328 -26.59 -3.88 12.37
N ALA A 329 -25.96 -3.14 13.29
CA ALA A 329 -26.31 -1.77 13.66
C ALA A 329 -25.15 -0.84 13.28
N PHE A 330 -25.40 0.44 13.05
CA PHE A 330 -24.40 1.38 12.55
C PHE A 330 -24.11 2.51 13.53
N ALA A 331 -22.86 2.99 13.52
CA ALA A 331 -22.32 3.97 14.45
C ALA A 331 -22.67 5.42 14.07
N GLY A 332 -22.67 6.33 15.04
CA GLY A 332 -23.05 7.74 14.91
C GLY A 332 -22.21 8.57 13.94
N TYR A 333 -21.05 8.08 13.53
CA TYR A 333 -20.24 8.69 12.45
C TYR A 333 -20.67 8.27 11.04
N LEU A 334 -21.70 7.43 10.93
CA LEU A 334 -22.34 7.02 9.70
C LEU A 334 -23.75 7.60 9.62
N ILE A 335 -24.18 7.94 8.41
CA ILE A 335 -25.51 8.42 8.10
C ILE A 335 -26.17 7.42 7.15
N LYS A 336 -27.34 6.90 7.51
CA LYS A 336 -28.10 5.96 6.73
C LYS A 336 -29.08 6.63 5.80
N ALA A 337 -29.14 6.17 4.55
CA ALA A 337 -30.18 6.45 3.57
C ALA A 337 -30.89 5.16 3.19
N ALA A 338 -32.16 5.04 3.49
CA ALA A 338 -33.03 3.95 3.05
C ALA A 338 -33.73 4.38 1.73
N ILE A 339 -33.33 3.85 0.60
CA ILE A 339 -33.87 4.22 -0.72
C ILE A 339 -35.31 3.72 -0.84
N ASN A 340 -36.19 4.55 -1.38
CA ASN A 340 -37.60 4.18 -1.56
C ASN A 340 -37.80 3.22 -2.77
N GLN A 341 -38.93 2.53 -2.81
CA GLN A 341 -39.22 1.50 -3.81
C GLN A 341 -39.38 2.02 -5.27
N LYS A 342 -39.44 3.34 -5.47
CA LYS A 342 -39.49 3.97 -6.80
C LYS A 342 -38.10 4.08 -7.44
N ASN A 343 -37.05 3.79 -6.67
CA ASN A 343 -35.67 3.92 -7.09
C ASN A 343 -34.87 2.65 -6.73
N ASP A 344 -33.82 2.38 -7.48
CA ASP A 344 -32.92 1.28 -7.23
C ASP A 344 -31.73 1.71 -6.34
N ALA A 345 -31.59 1.06 -5.20
CA ALA A 345 -30.54 1.42 -4.23
C ALA A 345 -29.12 1.12 -4.76
N ASP A 346 -28.96 0.11 -5.62
CA ASP A 346 -27.68 -0.23 -6.23
C ASP A 346 -27.25 0.85 -7.21
N PHE A 347 -28.18 1.36 -8.03
CA PHE A 347 -27.92 2.50 -8.93
C PHE A 347 -27.49 3.74 -8.13
N ILE A 348 -28.24 4.09 -7.07
CA ILE A 348 -27.88 5.24 -6.20
C ILE A 348 -26.53 5.04 -5.55
N TYR A 349 -26.24 3.83 -5.11
CA TYR A 349 -24.93 3.51 -4.57
C TYR A 349 -23.82 3.67 -5.61
N TYR A 350 -23.99 3.20 -6.84
CA TYR A 350 -23.03 3.42 -7.91
C TYR A 350 -22.81 4.89 -8.23
N TYR A 351 -23.87 5.72 -8.17
CA TYR A 351 -23.69 7.18 -8.29
C TYR A 351 -22.75 7.72 -7.23
N THR A 352 -22.81 7.20 -5.99
CA THR A 352 -21.91 7.64 -4.90
C THR A 352 -20.46 7.16 -5.08
N LEU A 353 -20.18 6.35 -6.08
CA LEU A 353 -18.84 5.92 -6.49
C LEU A 353 -18.34 6.65 -7.75
N SER A 354 -19.12 7.55 -8.32
CA SER A 354 -18.80 8.27 -9.56
C SER A 354 -17.91 9.51 -9.33
N SER A 355 -17.25 9.96 -10.40
CA SER A 355 -16.50 11.22 -10.36
C SER A 355 -17.41 12.43 -10.12
N SER A 356 -18.68 12.39 -10.57
CA SER A 356 -19.66 13.45 -10.30
C SER A 356 -19.92 13.62 -8.79
N TYR A 357 -20.01 12.51 -8.07
CA TYR A 357 -20.12 12.57 -6.60
C TYR A 357 -18.83 13.09 -5.94
N ASP A 358 -17.65 12.73 -6.48
CA ASP A 358 -16.37 13.26 -5.98
C ASP A 358 -16.28 14.78 -6.17
N GLU A 359 -16.74 15.32 -7.29
CA GLU A 359 -16.80 16.76 -7.53
C GLU A 359 -17.81 17.47 -6.60
N TRP A 360 -18.97 16.87 -6.36
CA TRP A 360 -19.92 17.37 -5.35
C TRP A 360 -19.26 17.45 -3.96
N LYS A 361 -18.54 16.42 -3.51
CA LYS A 361 -17.81 16.42 -2.23
C LYS A 361 -16.78 17.52 -2.15
N LYS A 362 -15.97 17.69 -3.19
CA LYS A 362 -14.94 18.76 -3.24
C LYS A 362 -15.55 20.13 -2.99
N ARG A 363 -16.70 20.43 -3.59
CA ARG A 363 -17.41 21.71 -3.40
C ARG A 363 -17.90 21.90 -1.97
N ILE A 364 -18.42 20.84 -1.33
CA ILE A 364 -18.81 20.88 0.07
C ILE A 364 -17.60 21.17 0.97
N PHE A 365 -16.44 20.57 0.69
CA PHE A 365 -15.22 20.77 1.49
C PHE A 365 -14.61 22.16 1.34
N ILE A 366 -14.65 22.77 0.16
CA ILE A 366 -14.17 24.15 -0.05
C ILE A 366 -14.95 25.15 0.83
N GLN A 367 -16.21 24.87 1.13
CA GLN A 367 -17.09 25.73 1.92
C GLN A 367 -17.01 25.46 3.43
N ALA A 368 -16.28 24.43 3.87
CA ALA A 368 -16.26 23.99 5.26
C ALA A 368 -14.90 24.18 5.93
N THR A 369 -14.87 24.77 7.12
CA THR A 369 -13.67 24.92 7.95
C THR A 369 -13.18 23.56 8.50
N ILE A 370 -14.07 22.57 8.64
CA ILE A 370 -13.80 21.20 9.08
C ILE A 370 -14.44 20.27 8.06
N GLN A 371 -13.68 19.27 7.61
CA GLN A 371 -14.18 18.24 6.69
C GLN A 371 -15.23 17.37 7.40
N ASN A 372 -16.49 17.79 7.31
CA ASN A 372 -17.66 17.08 7.83
C ASN A 372 -18.83 17.29 6.86
N ILE A 373 -19.50 16.18 6.48
CA ILE A 373 -20.72 16.21 5.69
C ILE A 373 -21.86 15.69 6.54
N GLY A 374 -22.73 16.62 6.99
CA GLY A 374 -23.92 16.25 7.77
C GLY A 374 -25.08 15.75 6.92
N ALA A 375 -26.11 15.21 7.58
CA ALA A 375 -27.32 14.73 6.92
C ALA A 375 -28.04 15.84 6.11
N ASP A 376 -27.96 17.09 6.57
CA ASP A 376 -28.48 18.28 5.85
C ASP A 376 -27.85 18.42 4.47
N LYS A 377 -26.52 18.28 4.37
CA LYS A 377 -25.77 18.36 3.11
C LYS A 377 -26.08 17.16 2.21
N TYR A 378 -26.01 15.94 2.74
CA TYR A 378 -26.35 14.74 1.98
C TYR A 378 -27.79 14.79 1.45
N SER A 379 -28.73 15.31 2.22
CA SER A 379 -30.14 15.41 1.82
C SER A 379 -30.35 16.23 0.53
N LEU A 380 -29.48 17.19 0.28
CA LEU A 380 -29.49 18.08 -0.88
C LEU A 380 -28.63 17.57 -2.06
N MET A 381 -27.93 16.45 -1.90
CA MET A 381 -27.13 15.85 -2.96
C MET A 381 -28.00 15.53 -4.18
N GLU A 382 -27.67 16.10 -5.31
CA GLU A 382 -28.39 15.95 -6.57
C GLU A 382 -27.91 14.69 -7.31
N ILE A 383 -28.87 13.93 -7.84
CA ILE A 383 -28.64 12.61 -8.44
C ILE A 383 -29.41 12.57 -9.76
N PRO A 384 -28.79 12.19 -10.89
CA PRO A 384 -29.50 11.94 -12.12
C PRO A 384 -30.32 10.63 -11.99
N LEU A 385 -31.60 10.67 -12.38
CA LEU A 385 -32.54 9.58 -12.19
C LEU A 385 -33.16 9.16 -13.51
N PRO A 386 -32.73 8.02 -14.08
CA PRO A 386 -33.47 7.31 -15.12
C PRO A 386 -34.77 6.70 -14.61
N PRO A 387 -35.65 6.20 -15.48
CA PRO A 387 -36.74 5.31 -15.10
C PRO A 387 -36.21 4.11 -14.29
N LEU A 388 -37.01 3.59 -13.35
CA LEU A 388 -36.58 2.48 -12.46
C LEU A 388 -36.03 1.25 -13.21
N SER A 389 -36.65 0.87 -14.33
CA SER A 389 -36.17 -0.26 -15.14
C SER A 389 -34.75 -0.01 -15.71
N GLU A 390 -34.45 1.23 -16.08
CA GLU A 390 -33.14 1.61 -16.57
C GLU A 390 -32.11 1.72 -15.41
N GLN A 391 -32.51 2.22 -14.23
CA GLN A 391 -31.67 2.17 -13.01
C GLN A 391 -31.22 0.73 -12.73
N GLN A 392 -32.13 -0.23 -12.77
CA GLN A 392 -31.85 -1.66 -12.55
C GLN A 392 -30.93 -2.24 -13.63
N ALA A 393 -31.15 -1.88 -14.89
CA ALA A 393 -30.30 -2.33 -15.99
C ALA A 393 -28.86 -1.79 -15.84
N ILE A 394 -28.70 -0.50 -15.48
CA ILE A 394 -27.41 0.13 -15.24
C ILE A 394 -26.73 -0.53 -14.03
N ALA A 395 -27.45 -0.74 -12.93
CA ALA A 395 -26.90 -1.39 -11.74
C ALA A 395 -26.39 -2.80 -12.06
N SER A 396 -27.18 -3.60 -12.77
CA SER A 396 -26.78 -4.96 -13.17
C SER A 396 -25.55 -4.96 -14.10
N TYR A 397 -25.51 -4.05 -15.06
CA TYR A 397 -24.34 -3.87 -15.93
C TYR A 397 -23.08 -3.51 -15.12
N LEU A 398 -23.22 -2.59 -14.17
CA LEU A 398 -22.10 -2.15 -13.32
C LEU A 398 -21.65 -3.25 -12.35
N ASP A 399 -22.57 -4.04 -11.81
CA ASP A 399 -22.23 -5.20 -10.97
C ASP A 399 -21.34 -6.19 -11.75
N GLU A 400 -21.72 -6.52 -12.99
CA GLU A 400 -20.93 -7.40 -13.85
C GLU A 400 -19.58 -6.78 -14.20
N LYS A 401 -19.57 -5.55 -14.72
CA LYS A 401 -18.35 -4.87 -15.18
C LYS A 401 -17.36 -4.60 -14.06
N THR A 402 -17.83 -4.10 -12.93
CA THR A 402 -16.94 -3.84 -11.79
C THR A 402 -16.39 -5.12 -11.21
N SER A 403 -17.16 -6.21 -11.17
CA SER A 403 -16.69 -7.53 -10.74
C SER A 403 -15.60 -8.09 -11.66
N GLN A 404 -15.74 -7.93 -12.99
CA GLN A 404 -14.73 -8.33 -13.97
C GLN A 404 -13.43 -7.53 -13.75
N ILE A 405 -13.52 -6.20 -13.59
CA ILE A 405 -12.36 -5.34 -13.36
C ILE A 405 -11.68 -5.68 -12.02
N ASP A 406 -12.45 -5.87 -10.94
CA ASP A 406 -11.92 -6.24 -9.64
C ASP A 406 -11.20 -7.60 -9.68
N SER A 407 -11.70 -8.55 -10.45
CA SER A 407 -11.05 -9.84 -10.68
C SER A 407 -9.70 -9.67 -11.41
N LEU A 408 -9.63 -8.79 -12.41
CA LEU A 408 -8.38 -8.49 -13.11
C LEU A 408 -7.37 -7.81 -12.18
N ILE A 409 -7.81 -6.86 -11.34
CA ILE A 409 -6.96 -6.21 -10.34
C ILE A 409 -6.39 -7.25 -9.36
N ALA A 410 -7.23 -8.18 -8.87
CA ALA A 410 -6.80 -9.24 -7.97
C ALA A 410 -5.72 -10.14 -8.60
N ILE A 411 -5.90 -10.56 -9.86
CA ILE A 411 -4.91 -11.34 -10.61
C ILE A 411 -3.58 -10.58 -10.75
N LYS A 412 -3.62 -9.27 -11.03
CA LYS A 412 -2.43 -8.44 -11.12
C LYS A 412 -1.71 -8.33 -9.77
N GLN A 413 -2.47 -8.18 -8.69
CA GLN A 413 -1.93 -8.11 -7.33
C GLN A 413 -1.26 -9.42 -6.91
N GLU A 414 -1.87 -10.57 -7.24
CA GLU A 414 -1.28 -11.90 -7.04
C GLU A 414 0.03 -12.03 -7.83
N LYS A 415 0.04 -11.58 -9.10
CA LYS A 415 1.23 -11.60 -9.94
C LYS A 415 2.39 -10.77 -9.37
N ILE A 416 2.10 -9.61 -8.78
CA ILE A 416 3.12 -8.81 -8.07
C ILE A 416 3.71 -9.62 -6.90
N THR A 417 2.87 -10.32 -6.14
CA THR A 417 3.32 -11.16 -5.02
C THR A 417 4.22 -12.29 -5.50
N GLU A 418 3.81 -13.03 -6.54
CA GLU A 418 4.62 -14.08 -7.15
C GLU A 418 5.98 -13.56 -7.66
N LEU A 419 6.00 -12.39 -8.32
CA LEU A 419 7.23 -11.77 -8.82
C LEU A 419 8.18 -11.39 -7.68
N LYS A 420 7.66 -10.86 -6.57
CA LYS A 420 8.44 -10.55 -5.37
C LYS A 420 9.04 -11.82 -4.74
N ASP A 421 8.27 -12.88 -4.65
CA ASP A 421 8.75 -14.15 -4.11
C ASP A 421 9.77 -14.81 -5.04
N TYR A 422 9.55 -14.75 -6.35
CA TYR A 422 10.51 -15.20 -7.33
C TYR A 422 11.83 -14.43 -7.25
N LYS A 423 11.78 -13.08 -7.08
CA LYS A 423 12.97 -12.25 -6.86
C LYS A 423 13.77 -12.71 -5.65
N LYS A 424 13.11 -13.00 -4.52
CA LYS A 424 13.74 -13.54 -3.31
C LYS A 424 14.38 -14.90 -3.57
N SER A 425 13.68 -15.78 -4.28
CA SER A 425 14.17 -17.12 -4.60
C SER A 425 15.44 -17.10 -5.45
N ILE A 426 15.48 -16.30 -6.53
CA ILE A 426 16.67 -16.22 -7.36
C ILE A 426 17.85 -15.59 -6.61
N ILE A 427 17.64 -14.56 -5.80
CA ILE A 427 18.70 -14.01 -4.96
C ILE A 427 19.27 -15.12 -4.07
N TYR A 428 18.41 -15.83 -3.35
CA TYR A 428 18.84 -16.95 -2.49
C TYR A 428 19.65 -17.99 -3.23
N GLU A 429 19.14 -18.49 -4.35
CA GLU A 429 19.77 -19.58 -5.10
C GLU A 429 21.20 -19.25 -5.57
N TYR A 430 21.42 -18.00 -6.00
CA TYR A 430 22.73 -17.59 -6.52
C TYR A 430 23.69 -17.16 -5.42
N VAL A 431 23.24 -16.45 -4.38
CA VAL A 431 24.15 -16.04 -3.28
C VAL A 431 24.50 -17.16 -2.33
N THR A 432 23.76 -18.29 -2.37
CA THR A 432 24.07 -19.50 -1.59
C THR A 432 24.69 -20.62 -2.43
N GLY A 433 24.96 -20.36 -3.71
CA GLY A 433 25.61 -21.34 -4.59
C GLY A 433 24.74 -22.54 -4.97
N LYS A 434 23.40 -22.44 -4.81
CA LYS A 434 22.48 -23.52 -5.27
C LYS A 434 22.39 -23.55 -6.79
N LYS A 435 22.65 -22.41 -7.44
CA LYS A 435 22.74 -22.28 -8.91
C LYS A 435 24.03 -21.56 -9.30
N LYS A 436 24.58 -21.94 -10.45
CA LYS A 436 25.75 -21.33 -11.07
C LYS A 436 25.32 -20.38 -12.19
N VAL A 437 25.99 -19.26 -12.32
CA VAL A 437 25.77 -18.27 -13.41
C VAL A 437 26.30 -18.80 -14.75
#